data_8c5d0eb95ce5365735d4c42b5d00e946
#
_entry.id   8c5d0eb95ce5365735d4c42b5d00e946
#
_cell.length_a   1.000
_cell.length_b   1.000
_cell.length_c   1.000
_cell.angle_alpha   90.00
_cell.angle_beta   90.00
_cell.angle_gamma   90.00
#
_symmetry.space_group_name_H-M   'P 1'
#
loop_
_entity.id
_entity.type
_entity.pdbx_description
1 polymer ?
#
loop_
_entity_poly.entity_id
_entity_poly.type
_entity_poly.pdbx_seq_one_letter_code
_entity_poly.pdbx_strand_id
1 'polypeptide(L)'
;MAGIVAMVTGLGCLGLLGKHNAGAESSRIIDGSNVTYFSQITAPGTAGLEVRKIGQFVQGRHQLPPTLERAVTGMKPGDKTNVDLAGDDVFGPYDAKKQTTVPKRELPPGTQEGDVLADRAGREAIVTRLSERSAVLDYNHPLAGKALRMKITILRVDDPS
;
A
#
# COMPACT_ATOMS: atom_id res chain seq x y z
N MET A 1 -54.48 -61.45 -25.73
CA MET A 1 -53.20 -61.65 -26.39
C MET A 1 -52.20 -60.68 -25.70
N ALA A 2 -51.44 -61.18 -24.80
CA ALA A 2 -50.03 -61.46 -24.90
C ALA A 2 -49.25 -60.22 -25.32
N GLY A 3 -48.34 -59.73 -24.58
CA GLY A 3 -47.36 -60.17 -23.62
C GLY A 3 -46.42 -59.00 -23.39
N ILE A 4 -45.81 -59.15 -22.46
CA ILE A 4 -44.43 -59.42 -22.01
C ILE A 4 -43.82 -58.22 -21.27
N VAL A 5 -43.65 -58.59 -20.03
CA VAL A 5 -42.73 -57.90 -19.06
C VAL A 5 -41.28 -57.95 -19.54
N ALA A 6 -40.56 -56.89 -19.39
CA ALA A 6 -39.09 -56.91 -19.29
C ALA A 6 -38.62 -55.99 -18.15
N MET A 7 -38.30 -56.68 -17.08
CA MET A 7 -37.53 -56.17 -15.96
C MET A 7 -36.09 -55.97 -16.43
N VAL A 8 -35.52 -54.76 -16.29
CA VAL A 8 -34.08 -54.56 -16.35
C VAL A 8 -33.66 -53.90 -15.06
N THR A 9 -33.13 -54.72 -14.21
CA THR A 9 -32.24 -54.32 -13.11
C THR A 9 -30.98 -53.75 -13.72
N GLY A 10 -30.71 -52.49 -13.52
CA GLY A 10 -29.52 -51.79 -13.91
C GLY A 10 -28.95 -51.03 -12.73
N LEU A 11 -28.08 -51.69 -12.13
CA LEU A 11 -27.07 -51.35 -11.12
C LEU A 11 -26.32 -50.07 -11.40
N GLY A 12 -26.19 -49.23 -10.38
CA GLY A 12 -24.94 -48.48 -10.14
C GLY A 12 -24.78 -47.24 -10.97
N CYS A 13 -25.42 -46.16 -10.61
CA CYS A 13 -24.84 -44.84 -10.87
C CYS A 13 -24.08 -44.38 -9.62
N LEU A 14 -22.80 -44.73 -9.64
CA LEU A 14 -21.81 -44.17 -8.76
C LEU A 14 -21.79 -42.65 -9.03
N GLY A 15 -22.44 -41.91 -8.16
CA GLY A 15 -22.43 -40.45 -8.21
C GLY A 15 -21.01 -39.99 -8.07
N LEU A 16 -20.43 -39.55 -9.18
CA LEU A 16 -19.33 -38.63 -9.14
C LEU A 16 -19.83 -37.41 -8.34
N LEU A 17 -19.39 -37.35 -7.10
CA LEU A 17 -19.34 -36.09 -6.37
C LEU A 17 -18.52 -35.14 -7.20
N GLY A 18 -19.20 -34.42 -8.07
CA GLY A 18 -18.65 -33.17 -8.59
C GLY A 18 -18.29 -32.37 -7.39
N LYS A 19 -16.98 -32.20 -7.20
CA LYS A 19 -16.48 -31.12 -6.35
C LYS A 19 -17.12 -29.86 -6.91
N HIS A 20 -18.18 -29.44 -6.25
CA HIS A 20 -18.61 -28.06 -6.37
C HIS A 20 -17.39 -27.29 -5.95
N ASN A 21 -16.71 -26.75 -6.95
CA ASN A 21 -15.88 -25.61 -6.75
C ASN A 21 -16.87 -24.53 -6.31
N ALA A 22 -17.18 -24.52 -5.00
CA ALA A 22 -17.77 -23.37 -4.36
C ALA A 22 -16.82 -22.25 -4.74
N GLY A 23 -17.27 -21.36 -5.63
CA GLY A 23 -16.52 -20.19 -5.99
C GLY A 23 -16.05 -19.60 -4.68
N ALA A 24 -14.75 -19.50 -4.50
CA ALA A 24 -14.16 -18.98 -3.29
C ALA A 24 -14.86 -17.65 -3.03
N GLU A 25 -15.81 -17.63 -2.08
CA GLU A 25 -16.31 -16.36 -1.57
C GLU A 25 -15.06 -15.63 -1.15
N SER A 26 -14.74 -14.55 -1.85
CA SER A 26 -13.52 -13.81 -1.59
C SER A 26 -13.58 -13.36 -0.14
N SER A 27 -12.68 -13.92 0.67
CA SER A 27 -12.62 -13.67 2.12
C SER A 27 -12.63 -12.16 2.37
N ARG A 28 -13.46 -11.75 3.33
CA ARG A 28 -13.48 -10.34 3.77
C ARG A 28 -12.40 -10.11 4.81
N ILE A 29 -11.87 -8.92 4.84
CA ILE A 29 -10.91 -8.50 5.86
C ILE A 29 -11.63 -8.46 7.22
N ILE A 30 -11.24 -9.38 8.10
CA ILE A 30 -11.64 -9.47 9.51
C ILE A 30 -10.39 -9.50 10.39
N ASP A 31 -10.56 -9.38 11.69
CA ASP A 31 -9.44 -9.48 12.63
C ASP A 31 -8.68 -10.80 12.46
N GLY A 32 -7.37 -10.73 12.35
CA GLY A 32 -6.47 -11.85 12.08
C GLY A 32 -6.25 -12.15 10.60
N SER A 33 -7.01 -11.59 9.68
CA SER A 33 -6.79 -11.78 8.23
C SER A 33 -5.42 -11.26 7.80
N ASN A 34 -4.72 -12.04 6.97
CA ASN A 34 -3.48 -11.60 6.33
C ASN A 34 -3.83 -10.95 4.98
N VAL A 35 -3.52 -9.67 4.86
CA VAL A 35 -3.95 -8.83 3.73
C VAL A 35 -2.77 -8.38 2.91
N THR A 36 -2.81 -8.63 1.61
CA THR A 36 -1.89 -8.03 0.63
C THR A 36 -2.60 -6.91 -0.09
N TYR A 37 -1.98 -5.75 -0.15
CA TYR A 37 -2.55 -4.56 -0.77
C TYR A 37 -1.56 -3.83 -1.67
N PHE A 38 -2.08 -3.08 -2.62
CA PHE A 38 -1.35 -2.09 -3.39
C PHE A 38 -1.79 -0.70 -2.94
N SER A 39 -0.85 0.19 -2.71
CA SER A 39 -1.11 1.57 -2.33
C SER A 39 -0.44 2.57 -3.26
N GLN A 40 -1.15 3.66 -3.50
CA GLN A 40 -0.64 4.88 -4.15
C GLN A 40 -0.83 6.03 -3.18
N ILE A 41 0.26 6.67 -2.79
CA ILE A 41 0.26 7.80 -1.85
C ILE A 41 0.62 9.05 -2.62
N THR A 42 -0.21 10.06 -2.53
CA THR A 42 0.01 11.38 -3.13
C THR A 42 -0.14 12.46 -2.06
N ALA A 43 0.56 13.58 -2.24
CA ALA A 43 0.38 14.77 -1.43
C ALA A 43 -0.36 15.81 -2.28
N PRO A 44 -1.60 16.21 -1.93
CA PRO A 44 -2.31 17.26 -2.62
C PRO A 44 -1.48 18.57 -2.66
N GLY A 45 -1.40 19.19 -3.82
CA GLY A 45 -0.60 20.41 -4.00
C GLY A 45 0.89 20.21 -4.24
N THR A 46 1.38 18.97 -4.27
CA THR A 46 2.76 18.65 -4.61
C THR A 46 2.78 17.92 -5.94
N ALA A 47 3.07 18.61 -7.02
CA ALA A 47 3.11 18.01 -8.35
C ALA A 47 4.22 16.95 -8.44
N GLY A 48 3.87 15.77 -8.96
CA GLY A 48 4.82 14.73 -9.34
C GLY A 48 5.32 13.84 -8.20
N LEU A 49 4.91 14.06 -6.95
CA LEU A 49 5.32 13.21 -5.84
C LEU A 49 4.26 12.13 -5.56
N GLU A 50 4.54 10.93 -6.04
CA GLU A 50 3.71 9.76 -5.85
C GLU A 50 4.56 8.59 -5.36
N VAL A 51 4.13 7.95 -4.29
CA VAL A 51 4.75 6.72 -3.77
C VAL A 51 3.82 5.54 -4.03
N ARG A 52 4.32 4.53 -4.72
CA ARG A 52 3.60 3.27 -4.99
C ARG A 52 4.25 2.14 -4.22
N LYS A 53 3.45 1.35 -3.55
CA LYS A 53 3.94 0.23 -2.73
C LYS A 53 2.95 -0.92 -2.72
N ILE A 54 3.49 -2.15 -2.78
CA ILE A 54 2.78 -3.35 -2.38
C ILE A 54 3.22 -3.65 -0.94
N GLY A 55 2.25 -3.89 -0.08
CA GLY A 55 2.48 -4.21 1.33
C GLY A 55 1.63 -5.37 1.79
N GLN A 56 1.96 -5.87 2.97
CA GLN A 56 1.19 -6.89 3.68
C GLN A 56 1.01 -6.45 5.13
N PHE A 57 -0.13 -6.82 5.72
CA PHE A 57 -0.39 -6.61 7.13
C PHE A 57 -1.38 -7.66 7.64
N VAL A 58 -1.42 -7.83 8.95
CA VAL A 58 -2.43 -8.65 9.62
C VAL A 58 -3.41 -7.70 10.32
N GLN A 59 -4.69 -7.80 9.94
CA GLN A 59 -5.75 -6.96 10.49
C GLN A 59 -5.84 -7.13 12.02
N GLY A 60 -5.97 -6.03 12.76
CA GLY A 60 -6.06 -6.02 14.21
C GLY A 60 -4.72 -6.12 14.94
N ARG A 61 -3.58 -6.16 14.25
CA ARG A 61 -2.24 -6.17 14.84
C ARG A 61 -1.61 -4.78 14.94
N HIS A 62 -2.34 -3.73 14.62
CA HIS A 62 -1.87 -2.33 14.64
C HIS A 62 -0.59 -2.09 13.84
N GLN A 63 -0.43 -2.80 12.72
CA GLN A 63 0.70 -2.67 11.81
C GLN A 63 0.54 -1.49 10.84
N LEU A 64 -0.68 -0.97 10.75
CA LEU A 64 -1.04 0.22 9.98
C LEU A 64 -1.64 1.29 10.90
N PRO A 65 -1.65 2.56 10.48
CA PRO A 65 -2.39 3.59 11.20
C PRO A 65 -3.86 3.19 11.44
N PRO A 66 -4.44 3.46 12.61
CA PRO A 66 -5.80 3.00 12.96
C PRO A 66 -6.87 3.46 11.98
N THR A 67 -6.69 4.63 11.37
CA THR A 67 -7.58 5.16 10.33
C THR A 67 -7.59 4.24 9.10
N LEU A 68 -6.44 3.69 8.74
CA LEU A 68 -6.25 2.81 7.61
C LEU A 68 -6.83 1.42 7.87
N GLU A 69 -6.54 0.83 9.04
CA GLU A 69 -7.09 -0.46 9.44
C GLU A 69 -8.62 -0.44 9.43
N ARG A 70 -9.23 0.63 9.96
CA ARG A 70 -10.69 0.79 9.93
C ARG A 70 -11.26 0.94 8.52
N ALA A 71 -10.55 1.65 7.64
CA ALA A 71 -11.01 1.91 6.28
C ALA A 71 -11.04 0.65 5.41
N VAL A 72 -10.18 -0.34 5.69
CA VAL A 72 -10.08 -1.59 4.92
C VAL A 72 -10.86 -2.74 5.52
N THR A 73 -11.36 -2.62 6.74
CA THR A 73 -12.16 -3.67 7.41
C THR A 73 -13.38 -4.03 6.57
N GLY A 74 -13.63 -5.33 6.36
CA GLY A 74 -14.75 -5.86 5.57
C GLY A 74 -14.59 -5.80 4.06
N MET A 75 -13.50 -5.20 3.55
CA MET A 75 -13.19 -5.18 2.12
C MET A 75 -12.78 -6.57 1.62
N LYS A 76 -12.86 -6.78 0.31
CA LYS A 76 -12.51 -8.01 -0.39
C LYS A 76 -11.38 -7.76 -1.39
N PRO A 77 -10.72 -8.82 -1.90
CA PRO A 77 -9.85 -8.70 -3.05
C PRO A 77 -10.53 -7.99 -4.22
N GLY A 78 -9.84 -7.00 -4.80
CA GLY A 78 -10.35 -6.14 -5.86
C GLY A 78 -10.99 -4.83 -5.39
N ASP A 79 -11.41 -4.73 -4.13
CA ASP A 79 -11.97 -3.51 -3.58
C ASP A 79 -10.92 -2.40 -3.47
N LYS A 80 -11.39 -1.16 -3.59
CA LYS A 80 -10.55 0.05 -3.54
C LYS A 80 -11.16 1.07 -2.60
N THR A 81 -10.29 1.77 -1.87
CA THR A 81 -10.70 2.91 -1.03
C THR A 81 -9.67 4.02 -1.09
N ASN A 82 -10.10 5.24 -0.76
CA ASN A 82 -9.21 6.37 -0.57
C ASN A 82 -9.25 6.76 0.91
N VAL A 83 -8.08 6.98 1.48
CA VAL A 83 -7.93 7.39 2.88
C VAL A 83 -7.05 8.62 2.93
N ASP A 84 -7.54 9.67 3.58
CA ASP A 84 -6.73 10.85 3.87
C ASP A 84 -5.98 10.60 5.18
N LEU A 85 -4.65 10.80 5.15
CA LEU A 85 -3.73 10.53 6.23
C LEU A 85 -2.86 11.76 6.50
N ALA A 86 -2.37 11.90 7.73
CA ALA A 86 -1.29 12.81 8.01
C ALA A 86 0.05 12.17 7.60
N GLY A 87 0.95 12.96 7.01
CA GLY A 87 2.30 12.49 6.67
C GLY A 87 3.07 11.98 7.88
N ASP A 88 2.76 12.56 9.03
CA ASP A 88 3.36 12.19 10.32
C ASP A 88 3.08 10.73 10.69
N ASP A 89 1.89 10.23 10.37
CA ASP A 89 1.48 8.85 10.69
C ASP A 89 2.16 7.82 9.79
N VAL A 90 2.66 8.23 8.62
CA VAL A 90 3.20 7.33 7.59
C VAL A 90 4.71 7.46 7.45
N PHE A 91 5.23 8.69 7.44
CA PHE A 91 6.64 9.01 7.19
C PHE A 91 7.33 9.69 8.37
N GLY A 92 6.62 9.83 9.49
CA GLY A 92 7.06 10.55 10.66
C GLY A 92 6.90 12.08 10.55
N PRO A 93 6.98 12.78 11.69
CA PRO A 93 6.85 14.23 11.73
C PRO A 93 8.01 14.93 11.01
N TYR A 94 7.70 16.07 10.41
CA TYR A 94 8.73 16.95 9.87
C TYR A 94 9.61 17.48 11.00
N ASP A 95 10.92 17.31 10.88
CA ASP A 95 11.91 17.78 11.86
C ASP A 95 12.81 18.85 11.22
N ALA A 96 12.65 20.09 11.66
CA ALA A 96 13.48 21.20 11.19
C ALA A 96 14.98 21.03 11.49
N LYS A 97 15.35 20.20 12.47
CA LYS A 97 16.75 19.87 12.80
C LYS A 97 17.42 18.98 11.75
N LYS A 98 16.64 18.35 10.87
CA LYS A 98 17.15 17.58 9.74
C LYS A 98 17.50 18.45 8.53
N GLN A 99 17.44 19.76 8.67
CA GLN A 99 17.93 20.68 7.66
C GLN A 99 19.39 21.06 7.97
N THR A 100 20.21 21.13 6.93
CA THR A 100 21.62 21.54 7.03
C THR A 100 21.94 22.57 5.96
N THR A 101 22.59 23.67 6.35
CA THR A 101 23.11 24.66 5.41
C THR A 101 24.54 24.28 5.03
N VAL A 102 24.80 24.13 3.74
CA VAL A 102 26.12 23.83 3.20
C VAL A 102 26.59 24.92 2.23
N PRO A 103 27.89 25.15 2.12
CA PRO A 103 28.42 26.06 1.10
C PRO A 103 28.11 25.53 -0.31
N LYS A 104 27.68 26.42 -1.22
CA LYS A 104 27.37 26.06 -2.62
C LYS A 104 28.51 25.35 -3.34
N ARG A 105 29.77 25.70 -3.02
CA ARG A 105 30.97 25.07 -3.59
C ARG A 105 31.11 23.58 -3.28
N GLU A 106 30.40 23.07 -2.28
CA GLU A 106 30.40 21.64 -1.90
C GLU A 106 29.37 20.81 -2.67
N LEU A 107 28.50 21.47 -3.42
CA LEU A 107 27.48 20.82 -4.24
C LEU A 107 28.00 20.52 -5.65
N PRO A 108 27.44 19.50 -6.32
CA PRO A 108 27.71 19.26 -7.73
C PRO A 108 27.43 20.50 -8.59
N PRO A 109 28.23 20.75 -9.63
CA PRO A 109 27.96 21.85 -10.58
C PRO A 109 26.58 21.68 -11.21
N GLY A 110 25.82 22.77 -11.32
CA GLY A 110 24.49 22.75 -11.93
C GLY A 110 23.35 22.37 -10.99
N THR A 111 23.63 22.13 -9.69
CA THR A 111 22.58 21.86 -8.68
C THR A 111 21.53 22.97 -8.67
N GLN A 112 20.25 22.57 -8.60
CA GLN A 112 19.08 23.44 -8.53
C GLN A 112 18.22 23.15 -7.30
N GLU A 113 17.33 24.08 -6.95
CA GLU A 113 16.30 23.82 -5.94
C GLU A 113 15.37 22.70 -6.42
N GLY A 114 15.06 21.78 -5.52
CA GLY A 114 14.29 20.57 -5.82
C GLY A 114 15.14 19.35 -6.16
N ASP A 115 16.43 19.49 -6.41
CA ASP A 115 17.32 18.35 -6.67
C ASP A 115 17.44 17.47 -5.43
N VAL A 116 17.53 16.15 -5.66
CA VAL A 116 17.83 15.17 -4.63
C VAL A 116 19.31 14.81 -4.72
N LEU A 117 20.02 15.05 -3.63
CA LEU A 117 21.45 14.78 -3.51
C LEU A 117 21.69 13.71 -2.44
N ALA A 118 22.64 12.81 -2.69
CA ALA A 118 23.10 11.86 -1.68
C ALA A 118 24.37 12.39 -1.01
N ASP A 119 24.42 12.33 0.32
CA ASP A 119 25.64 12.63 1.06
C ASP A 119 26.63 11.45 1.02
N ARG A 120 27.82 11.64 1.61
CA ARG A 120 28.87 10.61 1.64
C ARG A 120 28.46 9.33 2.39
N ALA A 121 27.43 9.40 3.23
CA ALA A 121 26.87 8.27 3.94
C ALA A 121 25.73 7.61 3.16
N GLY A 122 25.40 8.08 1.95
CA GLY A 122 24.30 7.60 1.12
C GLY A 122 22.92 8.08 1.56
N ARG A 123 22.83 9.07 2.45
CA ARG A 123 21.54 9.65 2.87
C ARG A 123 21.11 10.67 1.83
N GLU A 124 19.86 10.57 1.39
CA GLU A 124 19.29 11.51 0.43
C GLU A 124 18.78 12.77 1.12
N ALA A 125 18.99 13.91 0.48
CA ALA A 125 18.48 15.20 0.90
C ALA A 125 17.96 15.98 -0.31
N ILE A 126 16.95 16.79 -0.10
CA ILE A 126 16.39 17.68 -1.11
C ILE A 126 16.98 19.07 -0.92
N VAL A 127 17.40 19.70 -2.01
CA VAL A 127 17.82 21.12 -2.02
C VAL A 127 16.56 21.97 -1.92
N THR A 128 16.26 22.51 -0.75
CA THR A 128 15.05 23.31 -0.51
C THR A 128 15.25 24.80 -0.75
N ARG A 129 16.49 25.26 -0.67
CA ARG A 129 16.86 26.65 -0.95
C ARG A 129 18.27 26.70 -1.51
N LEU A 130 18.44 27.50 -2.55
CA LEU A 130 19.74 27.75 -3.15
C LEU A 130 19.99 29.24 -3.22
N SER A 131 21.13 29.70 -2.70
CA SER A 131 21.61 31.07 -2.78
C SER A 131 22.93 31.15 -3.57
N GLU A 132 23.47 32.34 -3.73
CA GLU A 132 24.77 32.51 -4.39
C GLU A 132 25.91 31.79 -3.65
N ARG A 133 25.85 31.70 -2.32
CA ARG A 133 26.94 31.20 -1.47
C ARG A 133 26.63 29.89 -0.74
N SER A 134 25.38 29.57 -0.56
CA SER A 134 24.95 28.40 0.25
C SER A 134 23.69 27.73 -0.28
N ALA A 135 23.46 26.50 0.17
CA ALA A 135 22.23 25.78 -0.05
C ALA A 135 21.72 25.18 1.27
N VAL A 136 20.42 24.99 1.37
CA VAL A 136 19.78 24.27 2.46
C VAL A 136 19.38 22.89 1.93
N LEU A 137 19.93 21.88 2.58
CA LEU A 137 19.62 20.47 2.33
C LEU A 137 18.65 19.96 3.40
N ASP A 138 17.56 19.38 2.98
CA ASP A 138 16.54 18.82 3.84
C ASP A 138 16.55 17.28 3.76
N TYR A 139 16.87 16.64 4.88
CA TYR A 139 16.93 15.18 5.03
C TYR A 139 15.60 14.57 5.50
N ASN A 140 14.54 15.35 5.64
CA ASN A 140 13.22 14.82 5.92
C ASN A 140 12.69 14.02 4.73
N HIS A 141 11.81 13.06 5.00
CA HIS A 141 11.07 12.43 3.91
C HIS A 141 10.21 13.48 3.20
N PRO A 142 10.18 13.53 1.85
CA PRO A 142 9.46 14.56 1.09
C PRO A 142 7.98 14.71 1.44
N LEU A 143 7.38 13.68 2.03
CA LEU A 143 5.97 13.62 2.43
C LEU A 143 5.76 13.78 3.96
N ALA A 144 6.84 13.89 4.76
CA ALA A 144 6.72 14.15 6.18
C ALA A 144 6.00 15.49 6.44
N GLY A 145 5.13 15.54 7.43
CA GLY A 145 4.38 16.73 7.79
C GLY A 145 3.32 17.19 6.79
N LYS A 146 3.08 16.46 5.70
CA LYS A 146 2.10 16.84 4.67
C LYS A 146 0.79 16.08 4.84
N ALA A 147 -0.31 16.70 4.40
CA ALA A 147 -1.56 15.96 4.20
C ALA A 147 -1.38 14.99 3.02
N LEU A 148 -1.75 13.73 3.21
CA LEU A 148 -1.59 12.68 2.23
C LEU A 148 -2.95 12.11 1.83
N ARG A 149 -3.06 11.70 0.59
CA ARG A 149 -4.14 10.86 0.10
C ARG A 149 -3.59 9.51 -0.34
N MET A 150 -4.04 8.45 0.32
CA MET A 150 -3.67 7.08 -0.01
C MET A 150 -4.84 6.38 -0.70
N LYS A 151 -4.62 5.93 -1.92
CA LYS A 151 -5.51 5.00 -2.61
C LYS A 151 -5.04 3.59 -2.37
N ILE A 152 -5.91 2.74 -1.82
CA ILE A 152 -5.61 1.34 -1.54
C ILE A 152 -6.44 0.47 -2.46
N THR A 153 -5.82 -0.58 -2.97
CA THR A 153 -6.47 -1.70 -3.67
C THR A 153 -6.12 -2.98 -2.93
N ILE A 154 -7.11 -3.72 -2.48
CA ILE A 154 -6.90 -5.01 -1.86
C ILE A 154 -6.60 -6.04 -2.95
N LEU A 155 -5.45 -6.69 -2.85
CA LEU A 155 -5.00 -7.70 -3.82
C LEU A 155 -5.38 -9.11 -3.39
N ARG A 156 -5.22 -9.40 -2.10
CA ARG A 156 -5.45 -10.72 -1.53
C ARG A 156 -5.84 -10.61 -0.06
N VAL A 157 -6.71 -11.49 0.37
CA VAL A 157 -7.10 -11.68 1.77
C VAL A 157 -7.02 -13.17 2.07
N ASP A 158 -6.19 -13.55 3.03
CA ASP A 158 -6.11 -14.88 3.57
C ASP A 158 -6.78 -14.90 4.94
N ASP A 159 -7.53 -15.97 5.20
CA ASP A 159 -8.23 -16.15 6.47
C ASP A 159 -7.26 -16.19 7.66
N PRO A 160 -7.72 -15.84 8.87
CA PRO A 160 -6.92 -15.96 10.07
C PRO A 160 -6.39 -17.40 10.24
N SER A 161 -5.10 -17.54 10.51
CA SER A 161 -4.43 -18.82 10.78
C SER A 161 -4.50 -19.16 12.26
#